data_4160e8448274d22e1f70c9dad50beb10
#
_entry.id   4160e8448274d22e1f70c9dad50beb10
#
_cell.length_a   1.000
_cell.length_b   1.000
_cell.length_c   1.000
_cell.angle_alpha   90.00
_cell.angle_beta   90.00
_cell.angle_gamma   90.00
#
_symmetry.space_group_name_H-M   'P 1'
#
loop_
_entity.id
_entity.type
_entity.pdbx_description
1 polymer ?
#
loop_
_entity_poly.entity_id
_entity_poly.type
_entity_poly.pdbx_seq_one_letter_code
_entity_poly.pdbx_strand_id
1 'polypeptide(L)'
;MKHCDTHSRRSPERCALLATLLLVGGAACVSRGTYDQDMRRMEARESAISERLQNQERSNDALSKENVQLSEALEDMRLDRDELASDVEKLNRAREILTGHLRERDSRVEELSQVSDTYRGLVADLQSEVTSGQIEIEQLRDGIRLNLPQSILFASGSVDLDPRGEGVLRKVSGRLLGNDYSVEVRGHSDDKRLVRDLATRFGTNWELAGARAASVVRLFEAEGIDGARMTAVSYGRFAPTSGNETPEGRARNRRIEIRLIPNTRQGGEGAGAGDAAGAGSVAGDS
;
A
#
# COMPACT_ATOMS: atom_id res chain seq x y z
N MET A 1 3.59 -33.45 -60.70
CA MET A 1 4.81 -34.10 -61.15
C MET A 1 4.50 -35.57 -61.30
N LYS A 2 4.55 -35.95 -62.50
CA LYS A 2 5.01 -37.21 -63.17
C LYS A 2 4.26 -38.47 -62.79
N HIS A 3 3.53 -38.91 -63.65
CA HIS A 3 3.83 -39.82 -64.84
C HIS A 3 3.80 -41.25 -64.39
N CYS A 4 3.13 -41.98 -65.01
CA CYS A 4 3.07 -42.63 -66.28
C CYS A 4 2.77 -44.10 -66.09
N ASP A 5 1.86 -44.53 -66.76
CA ASP A 5 1.91 -45.36 -67.97
C ASP A 5 2.16 -46.83 -67.66
N THR A 6 1.55 -47.69 -68.19
CA THR A 6 1.07 -48.09 -69.48
C THR A 6 0.93 -49.61 -69.53
N HIS A 7 0.10 -49.96 -70.40
CA HIS A 7 0.14 -51.06 -71.36
C HIS A 7 -0.30 -52.44 -70.88
N SER A 8 -1.31 -52.86 -71.47
CA SER A 8 -1.51 -53.31 -72.84
C SER A 8 -1.44 -54.82 -73.01
N ARG A 9 -2.39 -55.24 -73.60
CA ARG A 9 -2.54 -56.17 -74.73
C ARG A 9 -3.23 -57.51 -74.46
N ARG A 10 -4.34 -57.58 -75.09
CA ARG A 10 -4.68 -58.41 -76.25
C ARG A 10 -4.75 -59.89 -75.99
N SER A 11 -5.69 -60.48 -76.23
CA SER A 11 -6.66 -60.80 -77.36
C SER A 11 -6.78 -62.30 -77.48
N PRO A 12 -7.46 -62.76 -78.35
CA PRO A 12 -8.78 -63.34 -78.28
C PRO A 12 -8.69 -64.84 -78.61
N GLU A 13 -9.70 -65.44 -78.55
CA GLU A 13 -10.06 -66.58 -79.46
C GLU A 13 -11.27 -67.24 -78.83
N ARG A 14 -12.35 -67.04 -79.42
CA ARG A 14 -12.93 -67.78 -80.56
C ARG A 14 -13.52 -69.11 -80.13
N CYS A 15 -14.70 -69.09 -80.49
CA CYS A 15 -15.46 -70.15 -81.09
C CYS A 15 -16.17 -71.07 -80.15
N ALA A 16 -17.40 -70.82 -80.23
CA ALA A 16 -18.35 -71.66 -80.94
C ALA A 16 -18.75 -72.90 -80.18
N LEU A 17 -19.90 -72.88 -79.84
CA LEU A 17 -20.95 -73.83 -80.20
C LEU A 17 -22.15 -73.41 -79.38
N LEU A 18 -23.09 -72.77 -79.99
CA LEU A 18 -24.24 -73.29 -80.70
C LEU A 18 -25.01 -74.33 -79.90
N ALA A 19 -26.18 -73.84 -79.55
CA ALA A 19 -27.39 -74.61 -79.44
C ALA A 19 -27.49 -75.56 -78.25
N THR A 20 -28.05 -75.02 -77.25
CA THR A 20 -29.32 -75.60 -76.78
C THR A 20 -30.16 -74.50 -76.20
N LEU A 21 -30.80 -73.85 -77.11
CA LEU A 21 -32.09 -73.26 -76.90
C LEU A 21 -33.03 -74.37 -76.52
N LEU A 22 -33.61 -74.34 -75.37
CA LEU A 22 -35.01 -74.68 -75.16
C LEU A 22 -35.31 -74.71 -73.67
N LEU A 23 -36.13 -73.78 -73.31
CA LEU A 23 -37.20 -73.97 -72.36
C LEU A 23 -36.80 -74.24 -70.82
N VAL A 24 -36.44 -73.22 -70.15
CA VAL A 24 -37.20 -72.93 -68.93
C VAL A 24 -37.56 -71.47 -68.92
N GLY A 25 -38.46 -71.14 -69.83
CA GLY A 25 -39.35 -70.04 -69.67
C GLY A 25 -40.25 -70.35 -68.50
N GLY A 26 -39.66 -70.45 -67.30
CA GLY A 26 -40.40 -70.27 -66.12
C GLY A 26 -40.75 -68.78 -66.06
N ALA A 27 -41.72 -68.39 -66.89
CA ALA A 27 -42.47 -67.19 -66.60
C ALA A 27 -42.97 -67.36 -65.19
N ALA A 28 -42.19 -66.79 -64.26
CA ALA A 28 -42.74 -66.44 -62.97
C ALA A 28 -43.83 -65.42 -63.34
N CYS A 29 -44.99 -65.95 -63.76
CA CYS A 29 -46.18 -65.19 -63.78
C CYS A 29 -46.46 -64.79 -62.32
N VAL A 30 -45.83 -63.73 -61.89
CA VAL A 30 -46.27 -63.06 -60.70
C VAL A 30 -47.74 -62.82 -60.85
N SER A 31 -48.55 -63.53 -60.11
CA SER A 31 -49.98 -63.39 -60.23
C SER A 31 -50.31 -61.89 -60.03
N ARG A 32 -51.21 -61.41 -60.88
CA ARG A 32 -51.62 -59.99 -60.84
C ARG A 32 -51.96 -59.56 -59.37
N GLY A 33 -52.45 -60.48 -58.57
CA GLY A 33 -52.75 -60.26 -57.16
C GLY A 33 -51.50 -60.08 -56.29
N THR A 34 -50.38 -60.82 -56.53
CA THR A 34 -49.11 -60.64 -55.79
C THR A 34 -48.41 -59.38 -56.23
N TYR A 35 -48.46 -59.03 -57.48
CA TYR A 35 -47.93 -57.75 -57.94
C TYR A 35 -48.68 -56.57 -57.36
N ASP A 36 -50.00 -56.56 -57.31
CA ASP A 36 -50.80 -55.52 -56.73
C ASP A 36 -50.60 -55.45 -55.21
N GLN A 37 -50.33 -56.58 -54.56
CA GLN A 37 -49.98 -56.58 -53.12
C GLN A 37 -48.60 -56.01 -52.85
N ASP A 38 -47.63 -56.32 -53.64
CA ASP A 38 -46.28 -55.79 -53.50
C ASP A 38 -46.20 -54.31 -53.84
N MET A 39 -46.94 -53.86 -54.84
CA MET A 39 -47.10 -52.41 -55.11
C MET A 39 -47.73 -51.66 -53.96
N ARG A 40 -48.83 -52.13 -53.38
CA ARG A 40 -49.46 -51.51 -52.18
C ARG A 40 -48.51 -51.51 -50.99
N ARG A 41 -47.71 -52.55 -50.81
CA ARG A 41 -46.69 -52.60 -49.76
C ARG A 41 -45.57 -51.60 -50.01
N MET A 42 -45.14 -51.42 -51.26
CA MET A 42 -44.14 -50.39 -51.63
C MET A 42 -44.68 -48.98 -51.41
N GLU A 43 -45.88 -48.68 -51.87
CA GLU A 43 -46.57 -47.39 -51.63
C GLU A 43 -46.76 -47.10 -50.15
N ALA A 44 -47.15 -48.08 -49.36
CA ALA A 44 -47.25 -47.96 -47.91
C ALA A 44 -45.91 -47.72 -47.22
N ARG A 45 -44.83 -48.36 -47.70
CA ARG A 45 -43.47 -48.12 -47.22
C ARG A 45 -42.95 -46.74 -47.59
N GLU A 46 -43.18 -46.31 -48.81
CA GLU A 46 -42.84 -45.00 -49.31
C GLU A 46 -43.54 -43.88 -48.50
N SER A 47 -44.83 -44.04 -48.26
CA SER A 47 -45.62 -43.13 -47.41
C SER A 47 -45.08 -43.09 -45.98
N ALA A 48 -44.76 -44.25 -45.39
CA ALA A 48 -44.21 -44.32 -44.06
C ALA A 48 -42.80 -43.73 -43.95
N ILE A 49 -41.97 -43.90 -44.98
CA ILE A 49 -40.63 -43.27 -45.07
C ILE A 49 -40.77 -41.76 -45.22
N SER A 50 -41.66 -41.28 -46.05
CA SER A 50 -41.92 -39.86 -46.27
C SER A 50 -42.42 -39.20 -44.99
N GLU A 51 -43.34 -39.83 -44.24
CA GLU A 51 -43.81 -39.34 -42.98
C GLU A 51 -42.68 -39.29 -41.94
N ARG A 52 -41.85 -40.32 -41.87
CA ARG A 52 -40.67 -40.32 -40.97
C ARG A 52 -39.69 -39.23 -41.35
N LEU A 53 -39.41 -39.01 -42.60
CA LEU A 53 -38.53 -37.98 -43.12
C LEU A 53 -39.05 -36.59 -42.69
N GLN A 54 -40.35 -36.35 -42.92
CA GLN A 54 -41.01 -35.10 -42.56
C GLN A 54 -40.96 -34.82 -41.04
N ASN A 55 -41.18 -35.88 -40.23
CA ASN A 55 -41.08 -35.76 -38.78
C ASN A 55 -39.62 -35.51 -38.33
N GLN A 56 -38.65 -36.15 -38.98
CA GLN A 56 -37.23 -35.90 -38.70
C GLN A 56 -36.81 -34.49 -39.09
N GLU A 57 -37.28 -33.98 -40.24
CA GLU A 57 -37.01 -32.58 -40.64
C GLU A 57 -37.60 -31.59 -39.64
N ARG A 58 -38.86 -31.79 -39.22
CA ARG A 58 -39.49 -30.93 -38.20
C ARG A 58 -38.73 -30.95 -36.87
N SER A 59 -38.25 -32.15 -36.46
CA SER A 59 -37.44 -32.29 -35.24
C SER A 59 -36.10 -31.59 -35.37
N ASN A 60 -35.44 -31.72 -36.53
CA ASN A 60 -34.17 -31.05 -36.79
C ASN A 60 -34.33 -29.53 -36.84
N ASP A 61 -35.42 -29.00 -37.39
CA ASP A 61 -35.74 -27.57 -37.42
C ASP A 61 -35.99 -27.04 -35.99
N ALA A 62 -36.71 -27.82 -35.18
CA ALA A 62 -36.95 -27.46 -33.78
C ALA A 62 -35.65 -27.42 -32.96
N LEU A 63 -34.82 -28.47 -33.09
CA LEU A 63 -33.50 -28.52 -32.42
C LEU A 63 -32.56 -27.42 -32.90
N SER A 64 -32.61 -27.10 -34.21
CA SER A 64 -31.82 -25.98 -34.76
C SER A 64 -32.21 -24.64 -34.13
N LYS A 65 -33.50 -24.37 -33.96
CA LYS A 65 -34.02 -23.17 -33.31
C LYS A 65 -33.63 -23.12 -31.81
N GLU A 66 -33.76 -24.26 -31.13
CA GLU A 66 -33.37 -24.38 -29.73
C GLU A 66 -31.85 -24.13 -29.55
N ASN A 67 -31.03 -24.68 -30.45
CA ASN A 67 -29.57 -24.45 -30.41
C ASN A 67 -29.21 -22.97 -30.63
N VAL A 68 -29.92 -22.26 -31.51
CA VAL A 68 -29.72 -20.81 -31.67
C VAL A 68 -30.06 -20.06 -30.40
N GLN A 69 -31.25 -20.35 -29.83
CA GLN A 69 -31.68 -19.70 -28.56
C GLN A 69 -30.70 -19.96 -27.38
N LEU A 70 -30.23 -21.21 -27.26
CA LEU A 70 -29.24 -21.57 -26.26
C LEU A 70 -27.92 -20.86 -26.48
N SER A 71 -27.52 -20.72 -27.75
CA SER A 71 -26.27 -19.98 -28.07
C SER A 71 -26.36 -18.50 -27.73
N GLU A 72 -27.52 -17.87 -28.03
CA GLU A 72 -27.78 -16.47 -27.64
C GLU A 72 -27.80 -16.32 -26.12
N ALA A 73 -28.50 -17.19 -25.38
CA ALA A 73 -28.52 -17.16 -23.92
C ALA A 73 -27.14 -17.39 -23.26
N LEU A 74 -26.33 -18.26 -23.88
CA LEU A 74 -24.93 -18.46 -23.42
C LEU A 74 -24.07 -17.22 -23.62
N GLU A 75 -24.26 -16.51 -24.72
CA GLU A 75 -23.53 -15.27 -24.99
C GLU A 75 -23.91 -14.15 -24.02
N ASP A 76 -25.22 -13.99 -23.78
CA ASP A 76 -25.72 -13.03 -22.75
C ASP A 76 -25.15 -13.35 -21.36
N MET A 77 -25.19 -14.61 -20.94
CA MET A 77 -24.60 -15.03 -19.66
C MET A 77 -23.08 -14.82 -19.58
N ARG A 78 -22.38 -14.90 -20.70
CA ARG A 78 -20.94 -14.58 -20.74
C ARG A 78 -20.69 -13.09 -20.54
N LEU A 79 -21.47 -12.24 -21.19
CA LEU A 79 -21.38 -10.79 -21.03
C LEU A 79 -21.66 -10.38 -19.58
N ASP A 80 -22.73 -10.91 -18.97
CA ASP A 80 -23.06 -10.66 -17.58
C ASP A 80 -21.94 -11.10 -16.61
N ARG A 81 -21.37 -12.30 -16.88
CA ARG A 81 -20.23 -12.81 -16.11
C ARG A 81 -19.02 -11.88 -16.19
N ASP A 82 -18.69 -11.40 -17.38
CA ASP A 82 -17.54 -10.54 -17.62
C ASP A 82 -17.74 -9.16 -16.96
N GLU A 83 -18.97 -8.63 -17.00
CA GLU A 83 -19.35 -7.42 -16.28
C GLU A 83 -19.20 -7.60 -14.76
N LEU A 84 -19.78 -8.67 -14.20
CA LEU A 84 -19.65 -9.01 -12.78
C LEU A 84 -18.21 -9.21 -12.36
N ALA A 85 -17.38 -9.86 -13.18
CA ALA A 85 -15.96 -10.04 -12.91
C ALA A 85 -15.23 -8.68 -12.84
N SER A 86 -15.54 -7.77 -13.76
CA SER A 86 -15.02 -6.39 -13.75
C SER A 86 -15.44 -5.63 -12.47
N ASP A 87 -16.69 -5.77 -12.06
CA ASP A 87 -17.20 -5.09 -10.87
C ASP A 87 -16.61 -5.65 -9.57
N VAL A 88 -16.41 -6.96 -9.48
CA VAL A 88 -15.68 -7.59 -8.37
C VAL A 88 -14.26 -7.04 -8.28
N GLU A 89 -13.58 -6.89 -9.41
CA GLU A 89 -12.22 -6.32 -9.43
C GLU A 89 -12.20 -4.85 -8.96
N LYS A 90 -13.15 -4.02 -9.43
CA LYS A 90 -13.30 -2.63 -8.98
C LYS A 90 -13.56 -2.56 -7.47
N LEU A 91 -14.48 -3.39 -6.96
CA LEU A 91 -14.80 -3.46 -5.53
C LEU A 91 -13.61 -3.90 -4.68
N ASN A 92 -12.82 -4.87 -5.15
CA ASN A 92 -11.62 -5.32 -4.45
C ASN A 92 -10.57 -4.20 -4.38
N ARG A 93 -10.32 -3.47 -5.46
CA ARG A 93 -9.43 -2.29 -5.47
C ARG A 93 -9.93 -1.20 -4.50
N ALA A 94 -11.21 -0.89 -4.54
CA ALA A 94 -11.80 0.09 -3.62
C ALA A 94 -11.66 -0.35 -2.15
N ARG A 95 -11.86 -1.64 -1.87
CA ARG A 95 -11.67 -2.22 -0.54
C ARG A 95 -10.22 -2.11 -0.06
N GLU A 96 -9.24 -2.38 -0.93
CA GLU A 96 -7.82 -2.24 -0.59
C GLU A 96 -7.47 -0.80 -0.23
N ILE A 97 -7.91 0.17 -1.04
CA ILE A 97 -7.70 1.60 -0.79
C ILE A 97 -8.33 2.01 0.55
N LEU A 98 -9.59 1.63 0.79
CA LEU A 98 -10.27 1.94 2.05
C LEU A 98 -9.58 1.30 3.26
N THR A 99 -9.13 0.06 3.13
CA THR A 99 -8.42 -0.64 4.20
C THR A 99 -7.07 0.04 4.48
N GLY A 100 -6.37 0.52 3.45
CA GLY A 100 -5.17 1.34 3.60
C GLY A 100 -5.43 2.63 4.38
N HIS A 101 -6.47 3.38 3.99
CA HIS A 101 -6.86 4.60 4.69
C HIS A 101 -7.29 4.36 6.13
N LEU A 102 -7.99 3.26 6.42
CA LEU A 102 -8.37 2.93 7.80
C LEU A 102 -7.14 2.66 8.66
N ARG A 103 -6.18 1.87 8.18
CA ARG A 103 -4.92 1.60 8.92
C ARG A 103 -4.13 2.88 9.19
N GLU A 104 -4.05 3.77 8.21
CA GLU A 104 -3.40 5.07 8.39
C GLU A 104 -4.10 5.91 9.47
N ARG A 105 -5.43 5.95 9.45
CA ARG A 105 -6.21 6.68 10.45
C ARG A 105 -6.11 6.07 11.83
N ASP A 106 -6.16 4.75 11.94
CA ASP A 106 -6.00 4.04 13.22
C ASP A 106 -4.63 4.33 13.83
N SER A 107 -3.56 4.27 13.01
CA SER A 107 -2.20 4.64 13.45
C SER A 107 -2.14 6.11 13.93
N ARG A 108 -2.84 7.01 13.24
CA ARG A 108 -2.89 8.42 13.62
C ARG A 108 -3.66 8.66 14.92
N VAL A 109 -4.74 7.92 15.15
CA VAL A 109 -5.52 7.98 16.40
C VAL A 109 -4.69 7.49 17.58
N GLU A 110 -3.96 6.38 17.40
CA GLU A 110 -3.07 5.84 18.42
C GLU A 110 -1.95 6.84 18.79
N GLU A 111 -1.31 7.44 17.78
CA GLU A 111 -0.30 8.50 17.98
C GLU A 111 -0.85 9.67 18.78
N LEU A 112 -2.02 10.18 18.39
CA LEU A 112 -2.67 11.29 19.10
C LEU A 112 -3.04 10.93 20.54
N SER A 113 -3.46 9.69 20.77
CA SER A 113 -3.75 9.18 22.11
C SER A 113 -2.51 9.17 22.99
N GLN A 114 -1.39 8.65 22.46
CA GLN A 114 -0.10 8.61 23.18
C GLN A 114 0.39 10.01 23.53
N VAL A 115 0.30 10.97 22.58
CA VAL A 115 0.66 12.36 22.84
C VAL A 115 -0.21 12.96 23.95
N SER A 116 -1.53 12.71 23.90
CA SER A 116 -2.47 13.21 24.90
C SER A 116 -2.19 12.61 26.30
N ASP A 117 -1.89 11.32 26.39
CA ASP A 117 -1.59 10.65 27.65
C ASP A 117 -0.27 11.15 28.24
N THR A 118 0.76 11.32 27.42
CA THR A 118 2.04 11.89 27.84
C THR A 118 1.88 13.33 28.31
N TYR A 119 1.10 14.14 27.59
CA TYR A 119 0.79 15.52 27.99
C TYR A 119 0.09 15.56 29.36
N ARG A 120 -0.97 14.76 29.56
CA ARG A 120 -1.70 14.69 30.84
C ARG A 120 -0.78 14.26 31.97
N GLY A 121 0.09 13.28 31.72
CA GLY A 121 1.07 12.82 32.70
C GLY A 121 2.07 13.88 33.05
N LEU A 122 2.65 14.61 32.10
CA LEU A 122 3.56 15.72 32.36
C LEU A 122 2.91 16.85 33.14
N VAL A 123 1.67 17.22 32.80
CA VAL A 123 0.93 18.23 33.56
C VAL A 123 0.69 17.79 35.00
N ALA A 124 0.36 16.51 35.23
CA ALA A 124 0.16 15.99 36.59
C ALA A 124 1.46 15.98 37.42
N ASP A 125 2.56 15.54 36.82
CA ASP A 125 3.86 15.47 37.54
C ASP A 125 4.50 16.83 37.82
N LEU A 126 4.18 17.82 36.99
CA LEU A 126 4.69 19.19 37.09
C LEU A 126 3.61 20.19 37.53
N GLN A 127 2.53 19.69 38.16
CA GLN A 127 1.36 20.52 38.48
C GLN A 127 1.69 21.73 39.33
N SER A 128 2.60 21.60 40.30
CA SER A 128 3.01 22.71 41.17
C SER A 128 3.75 23.78 40.37
N GLU A 129 4.63 23.39 39.46
CA GLU A 129 5.43 24.26 38.62
C GLU A 129 4.59 24.95 37.55
N VAL A 130 3.64 24.19 36.94
CA VAL A 130 2.69 24.73 35.97
C VAL A 130 1.70 25.70 36.63
N THR A 131 1.11 25.33 37.76
CA THR A 131 0.13 26.17 38.49
C THR A 131 0.76 27.48 38.99
N SER A 132 2.03 27.44 39.40
CA SER A 132 2.77 28.65 39.81
C SER A 132 3.25 29.49 38.60
N GLY A 133 2.97 29.08 37.37
CA GLY A 133 3.43 29.77 36.15
C GLY A 133 4.94 29.70 35.91
N GLN A 134 5.63 28.80 36.59
CA GLN A 134 7.08 28.61 36.44
C GLN A 134 7.45 27.78 35.19
N ILE A 135 6.55 26.93 34.73
CA ILE A 135 6.71 26.09 33.55
C ILE A 135 5.43 26.17 32.74
N GLU A 136 5.56 26.22 31.43
CA GLU A 136 4.44 26.14 30.50
C GLU A 136 4.56 24.85 29.69
N ILE A 137 3.46 24.10 29.62
CA ILE A 137 3.38 22.89 28.84
C ILE A 137 2.25 23.05 27.82
N GLU A 138 2.58 22.90 26.55
CA GLU A 138 1.62 22.99 25.43
C GLU A 138 1.57 21.70 24.63
N GLN A 139 0.37 21.24 24.36
CA GLN A 139 0.16 20.19 23.37
C GLN A 139 0.11 20.81 21.98
N LEU A 140 1.02 20.41 21.12
CA LEU A 140 1.10 20.82 19.73
C LEU A 140 0.46 19.75 18.82
N ARG A 141 0.28 20.10 17.57
CA ARG A 141 -0.25 19.17 16.56
C ARG A 141 0.70 17.99 16.30
N ASP A 142 2.00 18.22 16.46
CA ASP A 142 3.11 17.30 16.16
C ASP A 142 3.87 16.85 17.43
N GLY A 143 3.31 17.05 18.62
CA GLY A 143 3.95 16.64 19.87
C GLY A 143 3.65 17.54 21.06
N ILE A 144 4.61 17.67 21.94
CA ILE A 144 4.50 18.46 23.18
C ILE A 144 5.66 19.45 23.27
N ARG A 145 5.38 20.65 23.71
CA ARG A 145 6.36 21.69 23.99
C ARG A 145 6.34 22.04 25.47
N LEU A 146 7.54 22.03 26.10
CA LEU A 146 7.74 22.51 27.45
C LEU A 146 8.61 23.77 27.38
N ASN A 147 8.15 24.87 27.94
CA ASN A 147 8.91 26.10 28.13
C ASN A 147 9.38 26.22 29.58
N LEU A 148 10.69 26.19 29.76
CA LEU A 148 11.33 26.28 31.12
C LEU A 148 12.18 27.52 31.16
N PRO A 149 11.82 28.51 31.99
CA PRO A 149 12.66 29.68 32.24
C PRO A 149 14.06 29.30 32.72
N GLN A 150 15.07 29.98 32.21
CA GLN A 150 16.46 29.75 32.58
C GLN A 150 16.68 29.81 34.10
N SER A 151 16.00 30.73 34.81
CA SER A 151 16.14 30.93 36.26
C SER A 151 15.72 29.74 37.11
N ILE A 152 14.97 28.79 36.54
CA ILE A 152 14.57 27.56 37.22
C ILE A 152 15.65 26.49 37.02
N LEU A 153 16.27 26.45 35.83
CA LEU A 153 17.17 25.40 35.43
C LEU A 153 18.62 25.67 35.79
N PHE A 154 19.05 26.93 35.82
CA PHE A 154 20.48 27.30 35.97
C PHE A 154 20.67 28.38 36.99
N ALA A 155 21.75 28.28 37.75
CA ALA A 155 22.22 29.39 38.57
C ALA A 155 22.60 30.60 37.68
N SER A 156 22.58 31.79 38.25
CA SER A 156 22.91 33.02 37.52
C SER A 156 24.34 32.95 36.95
N GLY A 157 24.45 33.12 35.63
CA GLY A 157 25.74 33.08 34.94
C GLY A 157 26.29 31.66 34.72
N SER A 158 25.53 30.60 34.99
CA SER A 158 25.97 29.22 34.82
C SER A 158 25.33 28.54 33.61
N VAL A 159 25.97 27.47 33.15
CA VAL A 159 25.45 26.44 32.29
C VAL A 159 25.26 25.11 33.03
N ASP A 160 25.69 25.05 34.29
CA ASP A 160 25.46 23.90 35.14
C ASP A 160 24.04 23.97 35.70
N LEU A 161 23.38 22.84 35.76
CA LEU A 161 22.03 22.76 36.28
C LEU A 161 21.98 22.98 37.77
N ASP A 162 20.99 23.72 38.23
CA ASP A 162 20.66 23.86 39.63
C ASP A 162 19.93 22.59 40.11
N PRO A 163 20.11 22.17 41.39
CA PRO A 163 19.40 20.97 41.90
C PRO A 163 17.89 21.01 41.75
N ARG A 164 17.27 22.18 41.80
CA ARG A 164 15.85 22.36 41.53
C ARG A 164 15.53 22.08 40.06
N GLY A 165 16.32 22.62 39.15
CA GLY A 165 16.20 22.39 37.71
C GLY A 165 16.41 20.93 37.36
N GLU A 166 17.40 20.26 37.97
CA GLU A 166 17.58 18.81 37.79
C GLU A 166 16.35 18.03 38.24
N GLY A 167 15.75 18.37 39.40
CA GLY A 167 14.53 17.70 39.89
C GLY A 167 13.35 17.79 38.91
N VAL A 168 13.17 18.96 38.29
CA VAL A 168 12.16 19.16 37.24
C VAL A 168 12.46 18.33 36.02
N LEU A 169 13.69 18.37 35.51
CA LEU A 169 14.09 17.64 34.31
C LEU A 169 14.04 16.12 34.52
N ARG A 170 14.31 15.60 35.74
CA ARG A 170 14.13 14.17 36.05
C ARG A 170 12.67 13.71 36.01
N LYS A 171 11.72 14.57 36.40
CA LYS A 171 10.29 14.26 36.21
C LYS A 171 9.94 14.15 34.73
N VAL A 172 10.49 15.03 33.90
CA VAL A 172 10.32 14.97 32.46
C VAL A 172 10.93 13.70 31.88
N SER A 173 12.19 13.38 32.23
CA SER A 173 12.89 12.18 31.73
C SER A 173 12.14 10.89 32.10
N GLY A 174 11.60 10.83 33.34
CA GLY A 174 10.81 9.69 33.79
C GLY A 174 9.59 9.39 32.91
N ARG A 175 8.97 10.41 32.30
CA ARG A 175 7.87 10.25 31.36
C ARG A 175 8.33 9.87 29.94
N LEU A 176 9.59 10.12 29.60
CA LEU A 176 10.17 9.80 28.31
C LEU A 176 10.75 8.39 28.28
N LEU A 177 11.10 7.83 29.45
CA LEU A 177 11.50 6.44 29.58
C LEU A 177 10.32 5.53 29.25
N GLY A 178 10.51 4.62 28.30
CA GLY A 178 9.47 3.69 27.85
C GLY A 178 8.55 4.24 26.75
N ASN A 179 8.68 5.50 26.37
CA ASN A 179 7.97 6.10 25.26
C ASN A 179 8.94 6.43 24.11
N ASP A 180 8.47 6.34 22.88
CA ASP A 180 9.29 6.57 21.68
C ASP A 180 9.12 8.00 21.17
N TYR A 181 9.80 8.95 21.86
CA TYR A 181 9.87 10.36 21.45
C TYR A 181 11.28 10.74 21.01
N SER A 182 11.38 11.53 19.97
CA SER A 182 12.55 12.36 19.69
C SER A 182 12.48 13.61 20.58
N VAL A 183 13.58 13.97 21.19
CA VAL A 183 13.69 15.09 22.14
C VAL A 183 14.60 16.16 21.53
N GLU A 184 14.03 17.30 21.21
CA GLU A 184 14.79 18.45 20.75
C GLU A 184 14.85 19.51 21.86
N VAL A 185 16.05 19.75 22.38
CA VAL A 185 16.30 20.77 23.44
C VAL A 185 16.82 22.04 22.80
N ARG A 186 16.05 23.11 22.88
CA ARG A 186 16.31 24.41 22.27
C ARG A 186 16.71 25.43 23.31
N GLY A 187 17.90 26.01 23.14
CA GLY A 187 18.40 27.08 23.99
C GLY A 187 18.10 28.47 23.42
N HIS A 188 17.55 29.34 24.24
CA HIS A 188 17.24 30.74 23.88
C HIS A 188 17.87 31.70 24.87
N SER A 189 18.26 32.89 24.38
CA SER A 189 18.77 33.98 25.18
C SER A 189 17.96 35.25 24.91
N ASP A 190 18.20 36.28 25.74
CA ASP A 190 17.81 37.66 25.45
C ASP A 190 18.80 38.32 24.46
N ASP A 191 18.57 39.61 24.19
CA ASP A 191 19.39 40.42 23.27
C ASP A 191 20.63 41.03 23.90
N LYS A 192 20.82 40.88 25.24
CA LYS A 192 21.96 41.46 25.96
C LYS A 192 23.26 40.75 25.58
N ARG A 193 24.30 41.53 25.37
CA ARG A 193 25.66 40.99 25.18
C ARG A 193 26.13 40.31 26.44
N LEU A 194 26.85 39.22 26.28
CA LEU A 194 27.51 38.56 27.39
C LEU A 194 28.56 39.48 28.01
N VAL A 195 28.72 39.41 29.32
CA VAL A 195 29.69 40.20 30.07
C VAL A 195 30.54 39.31 30.99
N ARG A 196 31.71 39.79 31.35
CA ARG A 196 32.64 39.12 32.29
C ARG A 196 32.95 37.69 31.83
N ASP A 197 32.96 36.78 32.79
CA ASP A 197 33.31 35.36 32.55
C ASP A 197 32.50 34.67 31.51
N LEU A 198 31.22 35.02 31.37
CA LEU A 198 30.39 34.46 30.26
C LEU A 198 30.88 34.85 28.88
N ALA A 199 31.30 36.09 28.70
CA ALA A 199 31.84 36.55 27.41
C ALA A 199 33.17 35.85 27.09
N THR A 200 33.98 35.58 28.11
CA THR A 200 35.27 34.88 27.93
C THR A 200 35.07 33.40 27.62
N ARG A 201 34.08 32.75 28.25
CA ARG A 201 33.82 31.32 28.10
C ARG A 201 33.03 30.97 26.83
N PHE A 202 32.08 31.79 26.43
CA PHE A 202 31.11 31.45 25.39
C PHE A 202 31.15 32.36 24.17
N GLY A 203 31.84 33.52 24.22
CA GLY A 203 31.91 34.45 23.10
C GLY A 203 30.58 35.15 22.82
N THR A 204 29.56 34.44 22.41
CA THR A 204 28.27 35.01 22.07
C THR A 204 27.08 34.27 22.72
N ASN A 205 25.88 34.80 22.52
CA ASN A 205 24.62 34.18 23.00
C ASN A 205 24.32 32.83 22.27
N TRP A 206 24.91 32.57 21.12
CA TRP A 206 24.77 31.31 20.41
C TRP A 206 25.41 30.15 21.22
N GLU A 207 26.67 30.33 21.60
CA GLU A 207 27.41 29.32 22.36
C GLU A 207 26.83 29.10 23.74
N LEU A 208 26.43 30.19 24.43
CA LEU A 208 25.80 30.09 25.74
C LEU A 208 24.47 29.32 25.72
N ALA A 209 23.60 29.64 24.76
CA ALA A 209 22.32 28.98 24.64
C ALA A 209 22.50 27.50 24.21
N GLY A 210 23.45 27.20 23.31
CA GLY A 210 23.81 25.85 22.94
C GLY A 210 24.39 25.02 24.09
N ALA A 211 25.29 25.60 24.87
CA ALA A 211 25.89 24.93 26.02
C ALA A 211 24.84 24.56 27.07
N ARG A 212 23.85 25.43 27.30
CA ARG A 212 22.72 25.16 28.20
C ARG A 212 21.81 24.05 27.69
N ALA A 213 21.48 24.08 26.42
CA ALA A 213 20.73 22.98 25.79
C ALA A 213 21.48 21.65 25.93
N ALA A 214 22.79 21.65 25.69
CA ALA A 214 23.62 20.46 25.85
C ALA A 214 23.68 19.96 27.32
N SER A 215 23.62 20.85 28.31
CA SER A 215 23.55 20.43 29.72
C SER A 215 22.26 19.68 30.06
N VAL A 216 21.14 20.08 29.46
CA VAL A 216 19.87 19.36 29.61
C VAL A 216 19.94 17.99 28.92
N VAL A 217 20.50 17.93 27.70
CA VAL A 217 20.66 16.66 26.98
C VAL A 217 21.55 15.69 27.76
N ARG A 218 22.67 16.16 28.32
CA ARG A 218 23.54 15.32 29.17
C ARG A 218 22.81 14.74 30.40
N LEU A 219 21.94 15.54 31.03
CA LEU A 219 21.12 15.02 32.11
C LEU A 219 20.17 13.92 31.62
N PHE A 220 19.49 14.12 30.52
CA PHE A 220 18.57 13.12 29.97
C PHE A 220 19.28 11.82 29.56
N GLU A 221 20.49 11.95 29.03
CA GLU A 221 21.35 10.79 28.72
C GLU A 221 21.75 10.04 29.99
N ALA A 222 22.13 10.77 31.06
CA ALA A 222 22.45 10.17 32.36
C ALA A 222 21.23 9.48 33.00
N GLU A 223 20.03 9.94 32.75
CA GLU A 223 18.77 9.33 33.20
C GLU A 223 18.33 8.14 32.30
N GLY A 224 19.10 7.81 31.23
CA GLY A 224 18.89 6.62 30.42
C GLY A 224 18.12 6.85 29.12
N ILE A 225 17.93 8.10 28.70
CA ILE A 225 17.37 8.38 27.36
C ILE A 225 18.48 8.20 26.31
N ASP A 226 18.20 7.45 25.25
CA ASP A 226 19.15 7.20 24.16
C ASP A 226 19.57 8.52 23.50
N GLY A 227 20.89 8.77 23.42
CA GLY A 227 21.49 9.94 22.80
C GLY A 227 21.09 10.12 21.32
N ALA A 228 20.86 9.02 20.60
CA ALA A 228 20.41 9.04 19.20
C ALA A 228 19.02 9.67 19.01
N ARG A 229 18.22 9.73 20.09
CA ARG A 229 16.88 10.34 20.09
C ARG A 229 16.91 11.82 20.51
N MET A 230 18.07 12.38 20.84
CA MET A 230 18.18 13.72 21.41
C MET A 230 18.98 14.66 20.52
N THR A 231 18.55 15.91 20.46
CA THR A 231 19.24 16.98 19.74
C THR A 231 19.29 18.23 20.59
N ALA A 232 20.47 18.85 20.68
CA ALA A 232 20.63 20.17 21.31
C ALA A 232 20.75 21.23 20.22
N VAL A 233 19.87 22.24 20.25
CA VAL A 233 19.81 23.31 19.25
C VAL A 233 19.95 24.66 19.96
N SER A 234 20.71 25.56 19.38
CA SER A 234 20.77 26.96 19.84
C SER A 234 20.00 27.87 18.90
N TYR A 235 19.17 28.73 19.46
CA TYR A 235 18.54 29.84 18.74
C TYR A 235 19.16 31.19 19.12
N GLY A 236 20.03 31.18 20.13
CA GLY A 236 20.61 32.42 20.64
C GLY A 236 19.50 33.44 20.99
N ARG A 237 19.67 34.67 20.51
CA ARG A 237 18.70 35.77 20.70
C ARG A 237 17.68 35.91 19.55
N PHE A 238 17.71 35.05 18.56
CA PHE A 238 17.00 35.28 17.27
C PHE A 238 15.59 34.67 17.21
N ALA A 239 15.14 34.05 18.29
CA ALA A 239 13.77 33.56 18.41
C ALA A 239 13.11 34.06 19.73
N PRO A 240 12.88 35.35 19.87
CA PRO A 240 12.26 35.91 21.06
C PRO A 240 10.75 35.59 21.09
N THR A 241 10.23 35.35 22.31
CA THR A 241 8.78 35.19 22.56
C THR A 241 8.16 36.47 23.15
N SER A 242 8.98 37.41 23.56
CA SER A 242 8.58 38.70 24.15
C SER A 242 9.55 39.80 23.73
N GLY A 243 9.12 41.05 23.84
CA GLY A 243 10.02 42.21 23.66
C GLY A 243 11.19 42.16 24.62
N ASN A 244 12.36 42.64 24.19
CA ASN A 244 13.58 42.69 24.99
C ASN A 244 13.74 44.03 25.73
N GLU A 245 12.79 44.95 25.61
CA GLU A 245 12.84 46.28 26.21
C GLU A 245 12.71 46.20 27.71
N THR A 246 11.88 45.28 28.22
CA THR A 246 11.62 45.13 29.66
C THR A 246 12.42 43.97 30.27
N PRO A 247 12.76 44.06 31.58
CA PRO A 247 13.40 42.93 32.26
C PRO A 247 12.57 41.64 32.22
N GLU A 248 11.24 41.75 32.29
CA GLU A 248 10.29 40.65 32.29
C GLU A 248 10.26 39.97 30.90
N GLY A 249 10.26 40.77 29.80
CA GLY A 249 10.34 40.27 28.47
C GLY A 249 11.65 39.52 28.22
N ARG A 250 12.77 40.08 28.63
CA ARG A 250 14.07 39.36 28.57
C ARG A 250 14.06 38.07 29.37
N ALA A 251 13.46 38.07 30.57
CA ALA A 251 13.36 36.84 31.37
C ALA A 251 12.58 35.74 30.65
N ARG A 252 11.51 36.06 29.93
CA ARG A 252 10.76 35.10 29.08
C ARG A 252 11.58 34.62 27.91
N ASN A 253 12.42 35.48 27.32
CA ASN A 253 13.30 35.09 26.23
C ASN A 253 14.42 34.14 26.67
N ARG A 254 14.95 34.30 27.88
CA ARG A 254 15.93 33.40 28.46
C ARG A 254 15.28 32.12 28.97
N ARG A 255 15.14 31.14 28.08
CA ARG A 255 14.45 29.87 28.31
C ARG A 255 15.14 28.68 27.67
N ILE A 256 14.81 27.52 28.14
CA ILE A 256 14.98 26.26 27.45
C ILE A 256 13.59 25.79 26.97
N GLU A 257 13.49 25.47 25.73
CA GLU A 257 12.31 24.86 25.13
C GLU A 257 12.63 23.40 24.87
N ILE A 258 11.83 22.47 25.37
CA ILE A 258 11.95 21.04 25.07
C ILE A 258 10.79 20.63 24.21
N ARG A 259 11.08 20.14 23.02
CA ARG A 259 10.08 19.56 22.12
C ARG A 259 10.15 18.04 22.15
N LEU A 260 9.03 17.43 22.40
CA LEU A 260 8.83 16.00 22.38
C LEU A 260 8.02 15.67 21.13
N ILE A 261 8.66 15.00 20.17
CA ILE A 261 8.07 14.65 18.89
C ILE A 261 7.95 13.13 18.87
N PRO A 262 6.73 12.56 18.77
CA PRO A 262 6.57 11.12 18.65
C PRO A 262 7.37 10.60 17.47
N ASN A 263 8.15 9.54 17.67
CA ASN A 263 8.76 8.82 16.57
C ASN A 263 7.66 7.97 15.92
N THR A 264 6.89 8.59 15.02
CA THR A 264 6.10 7.80 14.10
C THR A 264 7.07 6.93 13.33
N ARG A 265 7.05 5.61 13.58
CA ARG A 265 7.70 4.67 12.67
C ARG A 265 7.07 4.92 11.30
N GLN A 266 7.75 5.70 10.47
CA GLN A 266 7.50 5.69 9.04
C GLN A 266 7.70 4.24 8.60
N GLY A 267 6.60 3.51 8.58
CA GLY A 267 6.55 2.20 7.99
C GLY A 267 6.91 2.34 6.53
N GLY A 268 8.15 2.06 6.18
CA GLY A 268 8.58 1.73 4.84
C GLY A 268 9.12 2.84 3.95
N GLU A 269 10.23 3.48 4.34
CA GLU A 269 11.13 4.05 3.33
C GLU A 269 12.55 4.05 3.90
N GLY A 270 13.19 2.91 3.86
CA GLY A 270 14.56 2.74 4.34
C GLY A 270 15.23 1.53 3.75
N ALA A 271 15.22 1.40 2.42
CA ALA A 271 16.10 0.48 1.72
C ALA A 271 16.32 0.97 0.29
N GLY A 272 17.00 2.09 0.18
CA GLY A 272 17.51 2.65 -1.06
C GLY A 272 18.90 3.23 -0.85
N ALA A 273 19.75 2.53 -0.07
CA ALA A 273 21.18 2.78 -0.14
C ALA A 273 21.67 2.18 -1.46
N GLY A 274 21.65 3.01 -2.48
CA GLY A 274 22.18 2.73 -3.80
C GLY A 274 23.64 2.33 -3.71
N ASP A 275 23.89 1.15 -4.15
CA ASP A 275 25.15 0.63 -4.65
C ASP A 275 25.66 1.59 -5.76
N ALA A 276 26.58 2.44 -5.40
CA ALA A 276 27.35 3.25 -6.33
C ALA A 276 28.84 2.96 -6.11
N ALA A 277 29.22 1.71 -6.33
CA ALA A 277 30.61 1.33 -6.57
C ALA A 277 30.76 1.01 -8.07
N GLY A 278 30.80 2.04 -8.89
CA GLY A 278 31.22 2.00 -10.27
C GLY A 278 32.65 2.52 -10.38
N ALA A 279 33.61 1.66 -10.16
CA ALA A 279 35.00 1.92 -10.47
C ALA A 279 35.18 2.15 -11.98
N GLY A 280 35.38 3.40 -12.37
CA GLY A 280 35.86 3.82 -13.67
C GLY A 280 37.39 3.94 -13.64
N SER A 281 38.12 2.86 -13.89
CA SER A 281 39.51 2.88 -14.29
C SER A 281 39.61 3.54 -15.65
N VAL A 282 40.24 4.69 -15.71
CA VAL A 282 40.76 5.24 -16.97
C VAL A 282 42.28 5.13 -16.93
N ALA A 283 42.79 4.16 -17.68
CA ALA A 283 44.17 4.08 -18.04
C ALA A 283 44.49 5.26 -18.97
N GLY A 284 45.50 6.03 -18.56
CA GLY A 284 46.17 6.99 -19.43
C GLY A 284 47.21 6.27 -20.25
N ASP A 285 47.23 6.57 -21.51
CA ASP A 285 48.36 6.29 -22.37
C ASP A 285 48.78 7.57 -23.07
N SER A 286 50.11 7.81 -23.09
CA SER A 286 50.92 8.78 -23.84
C SER A 286 51.12 10.15 -23.22
#